data_c969ad550c66c54569d2db3bfc99e8ec
#
_entry.id   c969ad550c66c54569d2db3bfc99e8ec
#
_cell.length_a   1.000
_cell.length_b   1.000
_cell.length_c   1.000
_cell.angle_alpha   90.00
_cell.angle_beta   90.00
_cell.angle_gamma   90.00
#
_symmetry.space_group_name_H-M   'P 1'
#
loop_
_entity.id
_entity.type
_entity.pdbx_description
1 polymer ?
#
loop_
_entity_poly.entity_id
_entity_poly.type
_entity_poly.pdbx_seq_one_letter_code
_entity_poly.pdbx_strand_id
1 'polypeptide(L)'
;MESPARVGSRKRPLEERQMKHRQKCAALGQEEAEVRRLEELLFGAEEQLSGRLEQGSSSFLEHDDDDADADEVRSVCSEGSEGPRGRRRARTAVWEDEDDEQDEEVDMTHRSRRELKKSDAETKMSKQRLQQRLKEQFQKAMGGTPSWAEEEHRTSRRTADEDDDEDEDLLRRTANFISSSDSLPRGVIRIKKCLNANSECVSEAQLTAVQFHPSAQIVMTAGLDHCVSLFQVDGKSNPKIQTVHLEKFPVRRAAFSADGEQIVATGMRNKLFYIYDMMEGRVIPVTSVRGLREQRVSDFQVSPDGKFLLLSGSSGYLHLMTTKTREVVRSMKLNGRVCSTGFTADGNTIFSSSEDGEVFIWDVPSSRCVKKFTDEGCVRATSLCVSRDGRYLACGSQSGVVNIYSQSDCLQLSEPKPLKAVMNLLTPATSLSFNSTSEILAIGSRADDEACRLVHLPSFTVFSNFPQFRKKTIFRTQSLDFSPRSGFLSVANNKGAALLFRLLHYSDF
;
A
#
# COMPACT_ATOMS: atom_id res chain seq x y z
N MET A 1 -69.13 9.44 0.21
CA MET A 1 -68.95 8.24 1.01
C MET A 1 -67.49 8.13 1.40
N GLU A 2 -67.26 8.48 2.61
CA GLU A 2 -66.31 8.09 3.64
C GLU A 2 -64.82 8.06 3.29
N SER A 3 -64.18 9.05 3.84
CA SER A 3 -62.74 9.15 4.10
C SER A 3 -62.37 8.29 5.30
N PRO A 4 -61.25 7.61 5.37
CA PRO A 4 -60.73 7.05 6.61
C PRO A 4 -59.79 8.03 7.33
N ALA A 5 -59.93 7.98 8.65
CA ALA A 5 -59.42 8.84 9.68
C ALA A 5 -57.86 8.94 9.75
N ARG A 6 -57.41 10.15 10.04
CA ARG A 6 -56.08 10.48 10.53
C ARG A 6 -55.82 9.86 11.91
N VAL A 7 -54.80 9.04 12.04
CA VAL A 7 -54.26 8.61 13.33
C VAL A 7 -53.41 9.76 13.88
N GLY A 8 -53.90 10.37 14.97
CA GLY A 8 -53.19 11.43 15.68
C GLY A 8 -52.00 10.89 16.50
N SER A 9 -50.81 11.36 16.19
CA SER A 9 -49.66 11.17 17.07
C SER A 9 -49.81 12.03 18.33
N ARG A 10 -50.06 11.40 19.48
CA ARG A 10 -50.04 12.03 20.82
C ARG A 10 -48.64 12.59 21.10
N LYS A 11 -48.46 13.91 20.99
CA LYS A 11 -47.28 14.61 21.52
C LYS A 11 -47.35 14.56 23.05
N ARG A 12 -46.36 13.91 23.68
CA ARG A 12 -46.20 13.94 25.14
C ARG A 12 -46.01 15.37 25.65
N PRO A 13 -46.51 15.73 26.81
CA PRO A 13 -46.43 17.12 27.35
C PRO A 13 -44.96 17.53 27.55
N LEU A 14 -44.69 18.81 27.32
CA LEU A 14 -43.34 19.41 27.41
C LEU A 14 -42.67 19.22 28.77
N GLU A 15 -43.47 19.21 29.84
CA GLU A 15 -43.02 19.03 31.22
C GLU A 15 -42.39 17.67 31.50
N GLU A 16 -42.91 16.58 30.92
CA GLU A 16 -42.31 15.22 31.07
C GLU A 16 -40.95 15.11 30.40
N ARG A 17 -40.73 15.84 29.32
CA ARG A 17 -39.41 15.89 28.64
C ARG A 17 -38.40 16.68 29.46
N GLN A 18 -38.82 17.79 30.09
CA GLN A 18 -37.95 18.61 30.91
C GLN A 18 -37.57 17.88 32.22
N MET A 19 -38.49 17.13 32.82
CA MET A 19 -38.20 16.32 34.00
C MET A 19 -37.18 15.19 33.69
N LYS A 20 -37.36 14.48 32.59
CA LYS A 20 -36.39 13.43 32.17
C LYS A 20 -35.04 14.01 31.81
N HIS A 21 -34.97 15.22 31.24
CA HIS A 21 -33.72 15.90 30.97
C HIS A 21 -32.99 16.31 32.25
N ARG A 22 -33.73 16.87 33.25
CA ARG A 22 -33.16 17.21 34.57
C ARG A 22 -32.66 15.96 35.32
N GLN A 23 -33.41 14.86 35.29
CA GLN A 23 -32.96 13.60 35.89
C GLN A 23 -31.68 13.03 35.23
N LYS A 24 -31.57 13.15 33.90
CA LYS A 24 -30.38 12.71 33.16
C LYS A 24 -29.16 13.60 33.45
N CYS A 25 -29.33 14.91 33.58
CA CYS A 25 -28.25 15.83 33.98
C CYS A 25 -27.82 15.63 35.42
N ALA A 26 -28.72 15.28 36.33
CA ALA A 26 -28.39 14.97 37.72
C ALA A 26 -27.64 13.65 37.85
N ALA A 27 -27.99 12.64 37.06
CA ALA A 27 -27.28 11.34 37.02
C ALA A 27 -25.85 11.49 36.46
N LEU A 28 -25.67 12.27 35.38
CA LEU A 28 -24.35 12.58 34.81
C LEU A 28 -23.44 13.33 35.80
N GLY A 29 -24.01 14.27 36.58
CA GLY A 29 -23.24 14.98 37.60
C GLY A 29 -22.85 14.09 38.80
N GLN A 30 -23.60 13.05 39.10
CA GLN A 30 -23.20 12.04 40.10
C GLN A 30 -22.10 11.09 39.58
N GLU A 31 -22.17 10.67 38.33
CA GLU A 31 -21.14 9.87 37.69
C GLU A 31 -19.80 10.64 37.63
N GLU A 32 -19.82 11.92 37.28
CA GLU A 32 -18.61 12.75 37.28
C GLU A 32 -18.01 12.96 38.69
N ALA A 33 -18.85 13.05 39.73
CA ALA A 33 -18.39 13.18 41.09
C ALA A 33 -17.79 11.86 41.64
N GLU A 34 -18.35 10.70 41.24
CA GLU A 34 -17.77 9.39 41.56
C GLU A 34 -16.46 9.14 40.83
N VAL A 35 -16.36 9.51 39.58
CA VAL A 35 -15.11 9.40 38.79
C VAL A 35 -14.00 10.26 39.42
N ARG A 36 -14.25 11.52 39.79
CA ARG A 36 -13.26 12.35 40.49
C ARG A 36 -12.84 11.78 41.83
N ARG A 37 -13.76 11.18 42.58
CA ARG A 37 -13.46 10.54 43.85
C ARG A 37 -12.60 9.27 43.67
N LEU A 38 -12.81 8.53 42.59
CA LEU A 38 -11.99 7.38 42.22
C LEU A 38 -10.60 7.81 41.71
N GLU A 39 -10.52 8.91 40.95
CA GLU A 39 -9.27 9.51 40.51
C GLU A 39 -8.44 10.02 41.70
N GLU A 40 -9.09 10.66 42.68
CA GLU A 40 -8.44 11.11 43.92
C GLU A 40 -7.94 9.95 44.78
N LEU A 41 -8.66 8.82 44.80
CA LEU A 41 -8.28 7.60 45.52
C LEU A 41 -7.15 6.81 44.86
N LEU A 42 -7.10 6.79 43.53
CA LEU A 42 -6.14 6.00 42.75
C LEU A 42 -4.82 6.76 42.51
N PHE A 43 -4.91 8.06 42.26
CA PHE A 43 -3.75 8.84 41.82
C PHE A 43 -3.33 9.91 42.84
N GLY A 44 -4.12 10.19 43.86
CA GLY A 44 -3.92 11.30 44.77
C GLY A 44 -4.18 12.67 44.13
N ALA A 45 -4.22 13.72 44.91
CA ALA A 45 -4.26 15.08 44.34
C ALA A 45 -2.95 15.39 43.61
N GLU A 46 -3.05 16.01 42.45
CA GLU A 46 -1.93 16.33 41.54
C GLU A 46 -0.79 17.06 42.24
N GLU A 47 -1.11 17.90 43.23
CA GLU A 47 -0.15 18.59 44.11
C GLU A 47 0.59 17.66 45.07
N GLN A 48 0.01 16.54 45.51
CA GLN A 48 0.68 15.56 46.36
C GLN A 48 1.65 14.64 45.58
N LEU A 49 1.34 14.39 44.30
CA LEU A 49 2.19 13.62 43.38
C LEU A 49 3.43 14.43 42.98
N SER A 50 3.27 15.72 42.64
CA SER A 50 4.40 16.61 42.34
C SER A 50 5.30 16.81 43.55
N GLY A 51 4.74 16.98 44.76
CA GLY A 51 5.52 17.08 46.00
C GLY A 51 6.28 15.80 46.38
N ARG A 52 5.77 14.61 46.01
CA ARG A 52 6.48 13.34 46.20
C ARG A 52 7.61 13.15 45.16
N LEU A 53 7.40 13.60 43.93
CA LEU A 53 8.42 13.58 42.90
C LEU A 53 9.56 14.59 43.21
N GLU A 54 9.24 15.77 43.73
CA GLU A 54 10.25 16.73 44.18
C GLU A 54 11.04 16.26 45.41
N GLN A 55 10.42 15.58 46.36
CA GLN A 55 11.08 14.98 47.51
C GLN A 55 11.93 13.75 47.13
N GLY A 56 11.52 12.99 46.09
CA GLY A 56 12.30 11.87 45.54
C GLY A 56 13.58 12.34 44.82
N SER A 57 13.54 13.48 44.15
CA SER A 57 14.72 14.00 43.43
C SER A 57 15.75 14.68 44.35
N SER A 58 15.35 15.21 45.51
CA SER A 58 16.29 15.83 46.45
C SER A 58 17.07 14.80 47.29
N SER A 59 16.58 13.60 47.48
CA SER A 59 17.32 12.55 48.21
C SER A 59 18.37 11.81 47.37
N PHE A 60 18.42 12.08 46.07
CA PHE A 60 19.42 11.48 45.15
C PHE A 60 20.64 12.38 44.91
N LEU A 61 20.62 13.64 45.40
CA LEU A 61 21.68 14.64 45.19
C LEU A 61 22.50 14.97 46.43
N GLU A 62 22.31 14.29 47.57
CA GLU A 62 23.02 14.57 48.81
C GLU A 62 23.96 13.45 49.28
N HIS A 63 24.52 12.66 48.36
CA HIS A 63 25.54 11.67 48.79
C HIS A 63 26.65 11.51 47.75
N ASP A 64 27.41 12.60 47.54
CA ASP A 64 28.76 12.56 47.02
C ASP A 64 29.42 13.91 47.23
N ASP A 65 29.98 14.11 48.45
CA ASP A 65 31.13 14.96 48.73
C ASP A 65 31.70 14.50 50.07
N ASP A 66 32.90 14.06 50.02
CA ASP A 66 33.98 13.86 51.00
C ASP A 66 34.51 12.42 51.01
N ASP A 67 35.61 12.20 50.32
CA ASP A 67 36.96 12.07 50.92
C ASP A 67 37.99 11.77 49.82
N ALA A 68 38.94 12.71 49.79
CA ALA A 68 40.24 12.56 49.16
C ALA A 68 41.11 11.62 49.97
N ASP A 69 41.91 10.77 49.31
CA ASP A 69 43.37 10.77 49.42
C ASP A 69 44.01 9.50 48.79
N ALA A 70 44.89 9.80 47.88
CA ALA A 70 46.27 9.29 47.69
C ALA A 70 46.54 7.77 47.67
N ASP A 71 47.09 7.30 46.62
CA ASP A 71 48.48 6.85 46.41
C ASP A 71 48.58 5.76 45.30
N GLU A 72 49.12 6.16 44.22
CA GLU A 72 50.42 5.74 43.64
C GLU A 72 50.70 4.21 43.45
N VAL A 73 51.07 3.94 42.22
CA VAL A 73 52.22 3.09 41.79
C VAL A 73 51.96 1.73 41.12
N ARG A 74 52.36 1.77 39.90
CA ARG A 74 53.24 0.79 39.21
C ARG A 74 52.65 -0.34 38.36
N SER A 75 52.93 -0.11 37.12
CA SER A 75 53.10 -1.09 36.05
C SER A 75 53.91 -2.32 36.44
N VAL A 76 53.55 -3.49 35.92
CA VAL A 76 54.53 -4.46 35.34
C VAL A 76 53.80 -5.39 34.37
N CYS A 77 54.37 -5.46 33.18
CA CYS A 77 54.11 -6.48 32.18
C CYS A 77 54.49 -7.86 32.64
N SER A 78 53.79 -8.89 32.26
CA SER A 78 54.43 -10.13 31.84
C SER A 78 53.43 -11.03 31.10
N GLU A 79 54.01 -11.61 30.07
CA GLU A 79 53.44 -12.56 29.10
C GLU A 79 53.02 -13.91 29.70
N GLY A 80 52.06 -14.53 29.03
CA GLY A 80 52.08 -15.99 28.77
C GLY A 80 51.24 -16.85 29.64
N SER A 81 50.16 -17.36 29.10
CA SER A 81 49.93 -18.79 28.88
C SER A 81 48.47 -19.12 28.54
N GLU A 82 48.34 -19.92 27.51
CA GLU A 82 47.09 -20.54 27.10
C GLU A 82 46.50 -21.42 28.21
N GLY A 83 45.22 -21.27 28.49
CA GLY A 83 44.44 -22.16 29.37
C GLY A 83 42.96 -22.08 29.06
N PRO A 84 42.15 -23.10 29.28
CA PRO A 84 41.09 -23.57 28.42
C PRO A 84 39.79 -22.80 28.59
N ARG A 85 39.00 -22.75 27.51
CA ARG A 85 37.68 -22.22 27.33
C ARG A 85 36.79 -22.32 28.59
N GLY A 86 36.61 -21.21 29.27
CA GLY A 86 35.70 -21.07 30.38
C GLY A 86 34.25 -21.21 29.95
N ARG A 87 33.55 -22.12 30.56
CA ARG A 87 32.09 -22.27 30.53
C ARG A 87 31.44 -20.93 30.76
N ARG A 88 30.63 -20.49 29.79
CA ARG A 88 29.73 -19.34 29.96
C ARG A 88 28.88 -19.59 31.21
N ARG A 89 29.02 -18.76 32.22
CA ARG A 89 28.10 -18.71 33.36
C ARG A 89 26.70 -18.41 32.82
N ALA A 90 25.76 -19.33 33.05
CA ALA A 90 24.35 -19.06 32.81
C ALA A 90 23.98 -17.79 33.60
N ARG A 91 23.32 -16.84 32.94
CA ARG A 91 22.78 -15.68 33.60
C ARG A 91 21.67 -16.17 34.53
N THR A 92 21.87 -16.08 35.84
CA THR A 92 20.83 -16.33 36.84
C THR A 92 19.82 -15.19 36.78
N ALA A 93 18.54 -15.53 36.97
CA ALA A 93 17.48 -14.53 37.08
C ALA A 93 17.78 -13.55 38.22
N VAL A 94 17.40 -12.29 38.07
CA VAL A 94 17.65 -11.22 39.06
C VAL A 94 16.78 -11.42 40.31
N TRP A 95 15.70 -12.15 40.18
CA TRP A 95 14.80 -12.57 41.28
C TRP A 95 14.37 -14.02 41.02
N GLU A 96 14.28 -14.79 42.06
CA GLU A 96 13.83 -16.16 42.07
C GLU A 96 12.63 -16.20 43.02
N ASP A 97 11.54 -16.87 42.60
CA ASP A 97 10.35 -17.03 43.37
C ASP A 97 10.50 -18.34 44.18
N GLU A 98 10.43 -18.26 45.50
CA GLU A 98 10.57 -19.42 46.40
C GLU A 98 9.50 -20.49 46.12
N ASP A 99 8.35 -20.11 45.54
CA ASP A 99 7.27 -21.03 45.17
C ASP A 99 7.58 -21.82 43.88
N ASP A 100 8.57 -21.41 43.06
CA ASP A 100 8.98 -22.12 41.85
C ASP A 100 9.92 -23.30 42.14
N GLU A 101 10.53 -23.37 43.32
CA GLU A 101 11.40 -24.49 43.75
C GLU A 101 10.61 -25.72 44.20
N GLN A 102 9.31 -25.59 44.50
CA GLN A 102 8.50 -26.72 44.86
C GLN A 102 8.01 -27.44 43.61
N ASP A 103 8.38 -28.73 43.49
CA ASP A 103 7.87 -29.64 42.44
C ASP A 103 6.37 -29.92 42.67
N GLU A 104 5.52 -28.93 42.37
CA GLU A 104 4.09 -29.09 42.47
C GLU A 104 3.57 -30.04 41.40
N GLU A 105 2.99 -31.14 41.81
CA GLU A 105 2.24 -32.04 40.95
C GLU A 105 0.88 -31.42 40.60
N VAL A 106 0.66 -31.14 39.34
CA VAL A 106 -0.58 -30.57 38.83
C VAL A 106 -1.54 -31.67 38.44
N ASP A 107 -2.76 -31.61 38.95
CA ASP A 107 -3.83 -32.55 38.64
C ASP A 107 -4.40 -32.29 37.23
N MET A 108 -4.37 -33.31 36.38
CA MET A 108 -4.79 -33.26 34.97
C MET A 108 -6.25 -33.68 34.78
N THR A 109 -7.02 -33.94 35.83
CA THR A 109 -8.44 -34.35 35.73
C THR A 109 -9.37 -33.21 35.35
N HIS A 110 -8.95 -31.97 35.55
CA HIS A 110 -9.77 -30.79 35.26
C HIS A 110 -10.15 -30.68 33.79
N ARG A 111 -11.39 -30.26 33.49
CA ARG A 111 -11.99 -30.18 32.14
C ARG A 111 -11.15 -29.36 31.15
N SER A 112 -10.55 -28.24 31.57
CA SER A 112 -9.73 -27.35 30.72
C SER A 112 -8.37 -27.95 30.36
N ARG A 113 -7.91 -29.01 31.03
CA ARG A 113 -6.59 -29.65 30.79
C ARG A 113 -6.70 -30.96 30.02
N ARG A 114 -7.90 -31.34 29.59
CA ARG A 114 -8.17 -32.59 28.85
C ARG A 114 -7.42 -32.68 27.54
N GLU A 115 -7.30 -31.56 26.83
CA GLU A 115 -6.61 -31.49 25.54
C GLU A 115 -5.08 -31.60 25.63
N LEU A 116 -4.52 -31.41 26.84
CA LEU A 116 -3.10 -31.51 27.14
C LEU A 116 -2.65 -32.92 27.52
N LYS A 117 -3.59 -33.85 27.71
CA LYS A 117 -3.27 -35.25 28.02
C LYS A 117 -2.85 -35.98 26.73
N LYS A 118 -1.78 -36.74 26.82
CA LYS A 118 -1.35 -37.68 25.75
C LYS A 118 -1.95 -39.07 25.94
N SER A 119 -2.31 -39.43 27.19
CA SER A 119 -2.92 -40.71 27.54
C SER A 119 -3.95 -40.51 28.66
N ASP A 120 -5.02 -41.33 28.68
CA ASP A 120 -6.05 -41.29 29.72
C ASP A 120 -5.54 -41.68 31.10
N ALA A 121 -4.39 -42.38 31.18
CA ALA A 121 -3.74 -42.80 32.43
C ALA A 121 -2.97 -41.63 33.12
N GLU A 122 -2.75 -40.49 32.46
CA GLU A 122 -2.04 -39.33 33.05
C GLU A 122 -2.98 -38.55 33.98
N THR A 123 -2.96 -38.87 35.28
CA THR A 123 -3.77 -38.16 36.27
C THR A 123 -3.02 -37.00 36.91
N LYS A 124 -1.70 -37.10 37.07
CA LYS A 124 -0.82 -36.08 37.66
C LYS A 124 0.39 -35.81 36.75
N MET A 125 0.86 -34.58 36.72
CA MET A 125 2.02 -34.17 35.95
C MET A 125 2.79 -33.05 36.65
N SER A 126 4.13 -33.03 36.54
CA SER A 126 4.94 -31.94 37.08
C SER A 126 4.69 -30.62 36.35
N LYS A 127 4.75 -29.48 37.04
CA LYS A 127 4.57 -28.11 36.54
C LYS A 127 5.45 -27.85 35.32
N GLN A 128 6.70 -28.27 35.31
CA GLN A 128 7.63 -28.09 34.20
C GLN A 128 7.18 -28.82 32.91
N ARG A 129 6.70 -30.06 33.01
CA ARG A 129 6.17 -30.81 31.85
C ARG A 129 4.88 -30.20 31.32
N LEU A 130 4.04 -29.66 32.18
CA LEU A 130 2.83 -28.94 31.74
C LEU A 130 3.17 -27.67 30.99
N GLN A 131 4.13 -26.88 31.48
CA GLN A 131 4.63 -25.68 30.78
C GLN A 131 5.19 -26.04 29.43
N GLN A 132 5.98 -27.10 29.31
CA GLN A 132 6.54 -27.54 28.04
C GLN A 132 5.45 -27.91 27.02
N ARG A 133 4.42 -28.66 27.47
CA ARG A 133 3.28 -29.04 26.61
C ARG A 133 2.45 -27.82 26.19
N LEU A 134 2.22 -26.86 27.08
CA LEU A 134 1.57 -25.60 26.73
C LEU A 134 2.38 -24.82 25.74
N LYS A 135 3.71 -24.76 25.88
CA LYS A 135 4.61 -24.12 24.93
C LYS A 135 4.56 -24.80 23.55
N GLU A 136 4.59 -26.14 23.50
CA GLU A 136 4.47 -26.91 22.25
C GLU A 136 3.10 -26.68 21.56
N GLN A 137 2.02 -26.64 22.34
CA GLN A 137 0.69 -26.40 21.81
C GLN A 137 0.53 -24.96 21.29
N PHE A 138 1.07 -23.99 22.00
CA PHE A 138 1.11 -22.60 21.56
C PHE A 138 1.93 -22.42 20.28
N GLN A 139 3.10 -23.07 20.19
CA GLN A 139 3.92 -23.05 18.97
C GLN A 139 3.18 -23.66 17.77
N LYS A 140 2.45 -24.77 17.98
CA LYS A 140 1.62 -25.36 16.91
C LYS A 140 0.46 -24.46 16.50
N ALA A 141 -0.20 -23.81 17.44
CA ALA A 141 -1.31 -22.91 17.18
C ALA A 141 -0.88 -21.62 16.45
N MET A 142 0.32 -21.11 16.75
CA MET A 142 0.87 -19.89 16.15
C MET A 142 1.69 -20.13 14.86
N GLY A 143 1.84 -21.40 14.43
CA GLY A 143 2.55 -21.75 13.21
C GLY A 143 4.07 -21.72 13.30
N GLY A 144 4.63 -21.81 14.50
CA GLY A 144 6.08 -21.81 14.79
C GLY A 144 6.49 -20.71 15.75
N THR A 145 7.73 -20.73 16.20
CA THR A 145 8.32 -19.62 16.98
C THR A 145 8.53 -18.44 16.04
N PRO A 146 8.03 -17.23 16.36
CA PRO A 146 8.31 -16.06 15.56
C PRO A 146 9.82 -15.80 15.53
N SER A 147 10.34 -15.36 14.36
CA SER A 147 11.78 -15.16 14.10
C SER A 147 12.49 -14.25 15.12
N TRP A 148 11.74 -13.34 15.78
CA TRP A 148 12.29 -12.50 16.85
C TRP A 148 12.57 -13.24 18.17
N ALA A 149 12.00 -14.43 18.37
CA ALA A 149 12.16 -15.25 19.57
C ALA A 149 13.24 -16.34 19.40
N GLU A 150 13.84 -16.47 18.23
CA GLU A 150 14.95 -17.42 17.98
C GLU A 150 16.26 -16.81 18.45
N GLU A 151 16.95 -17.47 19.36
CA GLU A 151 18.23 -16.99 19.95
C GLU A 151 19.37 -16.91 18.93
N GLU A 152 19.31 -17.64 17.82
CA GLU A 152 20.37 -17.70 16.81
C GLU A 152 20.55 -16.37 16.05
N HIS A 153 19.52 -15.55 15.91
CA HIS A 153 19.65 -14.25 15.22
C HIS A 153 20.30 -13.14 16.07
N ARG A 154 20.50 -13.36 17.36
CA ARG A 154 21.16 -12.38 18.24
C ARG A 154 22.69 -12.41 18.16
N THR A 155 23.28 -13.48 17.67
CA THR A 155 24.75 -13.67 17.67
C THR A 155 25.44 -13.27 16.38
N SER A 156 24.73 -13.14 15.23
CA SER A 156 25.39 -12.84 13.97
C SER A 156 25.50 -11.35 13.60
N ARG A 157 24.98 -10.44 14.46
CA ARG A 157 25.11 -8.98 14.25
C ARG A 157 26.13 -8.27 15.17
N ARG A 158 26.97 -9.03 15.87
CA ARG A 158 27.96 -8.48 16.81
C ARG A 158 29.40 -8.64 16.39
N THR A 159 29.71 -8.55 15.13
CA THR A 159 31.09 -8.42 14.65
C THR A 159 31.14 -7.41 13.53
N ALA A 160 31.20 -6.15 13.86
CA ALA A 160 31.95 -5.07 13.21
C ALA A 160 31.69 -3.77 13.96
N ASP A 161 32.70 -3.41 14.68
CA ASP A 161 33.22 -2.09 14.99
C ASP A 161 32.33 -0.99 15.63
N GLU A 162 32.90 -0.55 16.72
CA GLU A 162 32.97 0.80 17.29
C GLU A 162 32.03 1.14 18.45
N ASP A 163 32.73 1.38 19.51
CA ASP A 163 32.43 1.73 20.86
C ASP A 163 31.72 3.10 21.01
N ASP A 164 30.98 3.26 22.08
CA ASP A 164 30.59 4.47 22.83
C ASP A 164 29.26 5.18 22.54
N ASP A 165 28.48 4.89 21.50
CA ASP A 165 27.17 5.56 21.30
C ASP A 165 25.93 4.64 21.51
N GLU A 166 26.09 3.45 22.07
CA GLU A 166 24.99 2.44 22.12
C GLU A 166 23.88 2.74 23.14
N ASP A 167 24.19 3.46 24.21
CA ASP A 167 23.20 3.67 25.29
C ASP A 167 22.19 4.79 25.00
N GLU A 168 22.58 5.82 24.25
CA GLU A 168 21.65 6.86 23.81
C GLU A 168 20.67 6.41 22.72
N ASP A 169 21.08 5.45 21.88
CA ASP A 169 20.28 4.94 20.78
C ASP A 169 19.16 3.98 21.26
N LEU A 170 19.33 3.33 22.41
CA LEU A 170 18.31 2.48 23.04
C LEU A 170 17.10 3.26 23.52
N LEU A 171 17.29 4.45 24.06
CA LEU A 171 16.22 5.34 24.52
C LEU A 171 15.49 6.04 23.36
N ARG A 172 16.19 6.29 22.26
CA ARG A 172 15.58 6.84 21.04
C ARG A 172 14.81 5.80 20.22
N ARG A 173 15.12 4.52 20.37
CA ARG A 173 14.51 3.40 19.61
C ARG A 173 13.25 2.81 20.23
N THR A 174 12.78 3.29 21.37
CA THR A 174 11.54 2.77 22.00
C THR A 174 10.27 2.94 21.14
N ALA A 175 10.32 3.76 20.07
CA ALA A 175 9.20 3.93 19.14
C ALA A 175 9.21 2.97 17.91
N ASN A 176 10.30 2.22 17.65
CA ASN A 176 10.48 1.45 16.41
C ASN A 176 10.74 -0.05 16.63
N PHE A 177 10.22 -0.64 17.72
CA PHE A 177 10.34 -2.08 17.98
C PHE A 177 9.47 -2.98 17.08
N ILE A 178 8.73 -2.41 16.15
CA ILE A 178 8.13 -3.20 15.08
C ILE A 178 9.19 -3.32 13.99
N SER A 179 9.93 -4.43 13.96
CA SER A 179 10.71 -4.79 12.79
C SER A 179 9.79 -4.67 11.58
N SER A 180 10.18 -3.89 10.57
CA SER A 180 9.46 -3.87 9.32
C SER A 180 9.43 -5.32 8.80
N SER A 181 8.27 -5.95 8.82
CA SER A 181 8.13 -7.23 8.14
C SER A 181 8.43 -6.96 6.67
N ASP A 182 9.30 -7.75 6.05
CA ASP A 182 9.60 -7.64 4.61
C ASP A 182 8.35 -7.85 3.76
N SER A 183 7.29 -8.41 4.32
CA SER A 183 6.00 -8.62 3.67
C SER A 183 4.99 -7.53 4.05
N LEU A 184 4.29 -7.01 3.04
CA LEU A 184 3.23 -6.03 3.23
C LEU A 184 2.10 -6.59 4.11
N PRO A 185 1.69 -5.93 5.21
CA PRO A 185 0.60 -6.40 6.07
C PRO A 185 -0.74 -6.34 5.34
N ARG A 186 -1.54 -7.39 5.47
CA ARG A 186 -2.89 -7.47 4.90
C ARG A 186 -3.89 -6.63 5.71
N GLY A 187 -4.91 -6.11 5.03
CA GLY A 187 -6.07 -5.46 5.66
C GLY A 187 -5.92 -3.97 5.95
N VAL A 188 -4.78 -3.52 6.45
CA VAL A 188 -4.52 -2.11 6.76
C VAL A 188 -3.17 -1.70 6.18
N ILE A 189 -3.16 -0.65 5.36
CA ILE A 189 -1.95 -0.11 4.75
C ILE A 189 -1.53 1.18 5.45
N ARG A 190 -0.23 1.36 5.72
CA ARG A 190 0.31 2.60 6.26
C ARG A 190 0.51 3.60 5.13
N ILE A 191 -0.43 4.54 5.03
CA ILE A 191 -0.46 5.56 3.98
C ILE A 191 -0.46 6.95 4.63
N LYS A 192 0.36 7.87 4.09
CA LYS A 192 0.37 9.28 4.45
C LYS A 192 0.04 10.12 3.22
N LYS A 193 -0.95 10.99 3.32
CA LYS A 193 -1.22 11.98 2.29
C LYS A 193 -0.15 13.07 2.32
N CYS A 194 0.52 13.29 1.20
CA CYS A 194 1.47 14.37 0.97
C CYS A 194 0.77 15.60 0.35
N LEU A 195 1.54 16.66 0.09
CA LEU A 195 1.10 17.74 -0.76
C LEU A 195 0.81 17.19 -2.16
N ASN A 196 -0.13 17.81 -2.88
CA ASN A 196 -0.44 17.40 -4.23
C ASN A 196 0.81 17.51 -5.11
N ALA A 197 0.98 16.58 -6.04
CA ALA A 197 2.14 16.60 -6.93
C ALA A 197 2.22 17.89 -7.77
N ASN A 198 1.06 18.44 -8.13
CA ASN A 198 0.94 19.70 -8.86
C ASN A 198 0.54 20.90 -7.98
N SER A 199 1.02 20.95 -6.72
CA SER A 199 0.65 22.02 -5.76
C SER A 199 1.02 23.43 -6.24
N GLU A 200 2.14 23.59 -6.94
CA GLU A 200 2.57 24.89 -7.45
C GLU A 200 1.78 25.36 -8.70
N CYS A 201 1.26 24.43 -9.49
CA CYS A 201 0.52 24.74 -10.70
C CYS A 201 -0.64 23.76 -10.86
N VAL A 202 -1.73 24.03 -10.16
CA VAL A 202 -2.95 23.22 -10.26
C VAL A 202 -3.57 23.46 -11.63
N SER A 203 -3.92 22.37 -12.33
CA SER A 203 -4.61 22.46 -13.62
C SER A 203 -6.02 23.01 -13.43
N GLU A 204 -6.44 23.94 -14.30
CA GLU A 204 -7.81 24.48 -14.29
C GLU A 204 -8.83 23.48 -14.84
N ALA A 205 -8.37 22.50 -15.60
CA ALA A 205 -9.21 21.47 -16.20
C ALA A 205 -8.96 20.10 -15.56
N GLN A 206 -9.78 19.14 -15.95
CA GLN A 206 -9.64 17.75 -15.54
C GLN A 206 -8.31 17.17 -15.98
N LEU A 207 -7.57 16.56 -15.08
CA LEU A 207 -6.40 15.74 -15.41
C LEU A 207 -6.86 14.41 -16.02
N THR A 208 -6.24 14.03 -17.12
CA THR A 208 -6.54 12.79 -17.85
C THR A 208 -5.49 11.71 -17.64
N ALA A 209 -4.24 12.13 -17.44
CA ALA A 209 -3.12 11.23 -17.23
C ALA A 209 -2.21 11.73 -16.11
N VAL A 210 -1.71 10.80 -15.33
CA VAL A 210 -0.61 10.97 -14.39
C VAL A 210 0.29 9.77 -14.55
N GLN A 211 1.60 9.99 -14.59
CA GLN A 211 2.57 8.92 -14.66
C GLN A 211 3.88 9.35 -14.00
N PHE A 212 4.52 8.42 -13.28
CA PHE A 212 5.87 8.62 -12.77
C PHE A 212 6.90 8.29 -13.83
N HIS A 213 8.01 9.00 -13.78
CA HIS A 213 9.16 8.73 -14.63
C HIS A 213 9.79 7.37 -14.24
N PRO A 214 10.25 6.55 -15.22
CA PRO A 214 10.75 5.21 -14.93
C PRO A 214 12.02 5.18 -14.09
N SER A 215 12.87 6.20 -14.14
CA SER A 215 14.16 6.23 -13.42
C SER A 215 14.36 7.45 -12.52
N ALA A 216 13.69 8.59 -12.77
CA ALA A 216 13.88 9.83 -12.03
C ALA A 216 12.70 10.11 -11.07
N GLN A 217 12.94 10.92 -10.04
CA GLN A 217 11.91 11.37 -9.09
C GLN A 217 11.03 12.49 -9.68
N ILE A 218 10.42 12.20 -10.82
CA ILE A 218 9.58 13.11 -11.59
C ILE A 218 8.21 12.49 -11.79
N VAL A 219 7.17 13.30 -11.69
CA VAL A 219 5.81 12.96 -12.08
C VAL A 219 5.34 13.87 -13.19
N MET A 220 4.75 13.28 -14.21
CA MET A 220 4.08 13.97 -15.29
C MET A 220 2.59 14.05 -15.02
N THR A 221 2.01 15.20 -15.24
CA THR A 221 0.56 15.40 -15.24
C THR A 221 0.13 15.98 -16.58
N ALA A 222 -0.93 15.45 -17.17
CA ALA A 222 -1.50 15.96 -18.40
C ALA A 222 -3.02 16.02 -18.29
N GLY A 223 -3.62 17.04 -18.88
CA GLY A 223 -5.04 17.31 -18.75
C GLY A 223 -5.69 17.89 -20.00
N LEU A 224 -6.95 18.26 -19.85
CA LEU A 224 -7.73 18.92 -20.89
C LEU A 224 -7.39 20.41 -21.04
N ASP A 225 -6.52 20.93 -20.21
CA ASP A 225 -5.96 22.29 -20.22
C ASP A 225 -4.88 22.51 -21.30
N HIS A 226 -4.69 21.54 -22.19
CA HIS A 226 -3.69 21.56 -23.25
C HIS A 226 -2.23 21.58 -22.76
N CYS A 227 -2.02 21.26 -21.48
CA CYS A 227 -0.71 21.30 -20.84
C CYS A 227 -0.23 19.91 -20.44
N VAL A 228 1.07 19.71 -20.57
CA VAL A 228 1.80 18.61 -19.97
C VAL A 228 2.81 19.24 -19.00
N SER A 229 2.67 18.95 -17.72
CA SER A 229 3.52 19.52 -16.67
C SER A 229 4.33 18.45 -15.98
N LEU A 230 5.58 18.77 -15.67
CA LEU A 230 6.54 17.94 -14.97
C LEU A 230 6.83 18.54 -13.60
N PHE A 231 6.76 17.71 -12.57
CA PHE A 231 7.03 18.09 -11.20
C PHE A 231 8.03 17.13 -10.57
N GLN A 232 8.90 17.65 -9.75
CA GLN A 232 9.75 16.83 -8.88
C GLN A 232 8.91 16.27 -7.73
N VAL A 233 9.17 15.06 -7.29
CA VAL A 233 8.41 14.40 -6.22
C VAL A 233 9.25 14.30 -4.97
N ASP A 234 9.08 15.27 -4.05
CA ASP A 234 9.72 15.27 -2.74
C ASP A 234 8.73 14.92 -1.62
N GLY A 235 7.43 14.96 -1.92
CA GLY A 235 6.35 14.75 -0.94
C GLY A 235 6.16 15.90 0.05
N LYS A 236 7.00 16.96 -0.02
CA LYS A 236 6.94 18.15 0.85
C LYS A 236 6.61 19.43 0.08
N SER A 237 7.36 19.76 -0.97
CA SER A 237 7.19 20.97 -1.79
C SER A 237 6.68 20.65 -3.19
N ASN A 238 7.18 19.58 -3.80
CA ASN A 238 6.89 19.14 -5.16
C ASN A 238 7.07 20.27 -6.19
N PRO A 239 8.30 20.80 -6.36
CA PRO A 239 8.53 21.94 -7.23
C PRO A 239 8.25 21.59 -8.69
N LYS A 240 7.73 22.58 -9.42
CA LYS A 240 7.49 22.49 -10.86
C LYS A 240 8.80 22.57 -11.61
N ILE A 241 9.05 21.61 -12.48
CA ILE A 241 10.22 21.60 -13.37
C ILE A 241 9.90 22.34 -14.66
N GLN A 242 8.87 21.91 -15.36
CA GLN A 242 8.51 22.46 -16.67
C GLN A 242 7.04 22.25 -16.99
N THR A 243 6.47 23.14 -17.80
CA THR A 243 5.16 22.96 -18.43
C THR A 243 5.29 23.16 -19.92
N VAL A 244 4.77 22.21 -20.66
CA VAL A 244 4.72 22.24 -22.14
C VAL A 244 3.27 22.50 -22.53
N HIS A 245 3.03 23.58 -23.23
CA HIS A 245 1.70 23.91 -23.73
C HIS A 245 1.54 23.39 -25.16
N LEU A 246 0.48 22.62 -25.42
CA LEU A 246 0.14 22.06 -26.72
C LEU A 246 -1.05 22.83 -27.30
N GLU A 247 -0.83 23.64 -28.31
CA GLU A 247 -1.88 24.52 -28.86
C GLU A 247 -3.11 23.75 -29.33
N LYS A 248 -4.29 24.07 -28.75
CA LYS A 248 -5.60 23.52 -29.13
C LYS A 248 -5.66 21.98 -29.08
N PHE A 249 -4.85 21.37 -28.21
CA PHE A 249 -4.71 19.93 -28.12
C PHE A 249 -5.08 19.41 -26.71
N PRO A 250 -6.38 19.12 -26.47
CA PRO A 250 -6.77 18.51 -25.20
C PRO A 250 -6.17 17.13 -25.10
N VAL A 251 -5.27 16.94 -24.14
CA VAL A 251 -4.55 15.69 -23.96
C VAL A 251 -5.50 14.63 -23.39
N ARG A 252 -5.58 13.48 -24.04
CA ARG A 252 -6.35 12.34 -23.58
C ARG A 252 -5.50 11.37 -22.76
N ARG A 253 -4.33 11.04 -23.27
CA ARG A 253 -3.34 10.19 -22.62
C ARG A 253 -1.95 10.72 -22.92
N ALA A 254 -1.12 10.69 -21.92
CA ALA A 254 0.30 10.96 -22.03
C ALA A 254 1.06 9.86 -21.30
N ALA A 255 2.20 9.45 -21.86
CA ALA A 255 3.07 8.45 -21.26
C ALA A 255 4.54 8.73 -21.58
N PHE A 256 5.42 8.39 -20.65
CA PHE A 256 6.85 8.39 -20.89
C PHE A 256 7.24 7.25 -21.85
N SER A 257 8.32 7.45 -22.59
CA SER A 257 8.99 6.35 -23.27
C SER A 257 9.63 5.40 -22.24
N ALA A 258 10.01 4.21 -22.66
CA ALA A 258 10.65 3.24 -21.76
C ALA A 258 11.97 3.78 -21.18
N ASP A 259 12.72 4.54 -21.97
CA ASP A 259 13.98 5.18 -21.59
C ASP A 259 13.77 6.42 -20.69
N GLY A 260 12.53 6.96 -20.68
CA GLY A 260 12.19 8.17 -19.96
C GLY A 260 12.55 9.48 -20.66
N GLU A 261 13.24 9.45 -21.79
CA GLU A 261 13.70 10.65 -22.48
C GLU A 261 12.59 11.42 -23.24
N GLN A 262 11.54 10.71 -23.62
CA GLN A 262 10.48 11.27 -24.44
C GLN A 262 9.11 11.07 -23.79
N ILE A 263 8.22 12.03 -24.00
CA ILE A 263 6.82 11.95 -23.62
C ILE A 263 5.97 11.91 -24.88
N VAL A 264 5.13 10.90 -25.00
CA VAL A 264 4.14 10.77 -26.07
C VAL A 264 2.79 11.24 -25.54
N ALA A 265 2.13 12.15 -26.25
CA ALA A 265 0.81 12.67 -25.88
C ALA A 265 -0.19 12.51 -27.02
N THR A 266 -1.33 11.87 -26.75
CA THR A 266 -2.44 11.72 -27.71
C THR A 266 -3.62 12.61 -27.33
N GLY A 267 -4.29 13.15 -28.33
CA GLY A 267 -5.43 14.03 -28.15
C GLY A 267 -6.78 13.35 -28.21
N MET A 268 -7.81 14.05 -27.74
CA MET A 268 -9.18 13.53 -27.68
C MET A 268 -9.82 13.34 -29.07
N ARG A 269 -9.55 14.25 -30.00
CA ARG A 269 -10.21 14.33 -31.31
C ARG A 269 -9.26 14.32 -32.50
N ASN A 270 -7.97 14.40 -32.27
CA ASN A 270 -6.97 14.62 -33.30
C ASN A 270 -6.34 13.32 -33.76
N LYS A 271 -5.98 13.27 -35.08
CA LYS A 271 -5.13 12.19 -35.61
C LYS A 271 -3.68 12.34 -35.16
N LEU A 272 -3.32 13.57 -34.88
CA LEU A 272 -2.02 14.00 -34.40
C LEU A 272 -1.74 13.47 -33.02
N PHE A 273 -0.52 13.09 -32.78
CA PHE A 273 0.05 12.98 -31.47
C PHE A 273 1.34 13.78 -31.39
N TYR A 274 1.70 14.21 -30.22
CA TYR A 274 2.91 14.98 -29.96
C TYR A 274 3.91 14.10 -29.25
N ILE A 275 5.18 14.27 -29.63
CA ILE A 275 6.31 13.73 -28.89
C ILE A 275 7.07 14.90 -28.31
N TYR A 276 7.21 14.96 -27.03
CA TYR A 276 8.06 15.94 -26.35
C TYR A 276 9.37 15.26 -25.99
N ASP A 277 10.47 15.75 -26.52
CA ASP A 277 11.81 15.33 -26.17
C ASP A 277 12.30 16.16 -24.99
N MET A 278 12.55 15.48 -23.84
CA MET A 278 12.93 16.18 -22.61
C MET A 278 14.39 16.62 -22.64
N MET A 279 15.25 15.92 -23.39
CA MET A 279 16.66 16.24 -23.50
C MET A 279 16.88 17.49 -24.37
N GLU A 280 16.18 17.56 -25.51
CA GLU A 280 16.25 18.73 -26.43
C GLU A 280 15.27 19.84 -26.02
N GLY A 281 14.29 19.57 -25.14
CA GLY A 281 13.23 20.52 -24.79
C GLY A 281 12.29 20.84 -25.95
N ARG A 282 12.19 19.96 -26.97
CA ARG A 282 11.50 20.20 -28.23
C ARG A 282 10.20 19.40 -28.33
N VAL A 283 9.15 20.08 -28.79
CA VAL A 283 7.87 19.45 -29.14
C VAL A 283 7.84 19.08 -30.61
N ILE A 284 7.64 17.81 -30.92
CA ILE A 284 7.61 17.27 -32.28
C ILE A 284 6.17 16.87 -32.62
N PRO A 285 5.44 17.59 -33.48
CA PRO A 285 4.12 17.17 -33.91
C PRO A 285 4.24 16.04 -34.94
N VAL A 286 3.60 14.91 -34.68
CA VAL A 286 3.49 13.81 -35.64
C VAL A 286 2.16 13.90 -36.34
N THR A 287 2.19 14.51 -37.55
CA THR A 287 0.99 14.82 -38.33
C THR A 287 0.49 13.65 -39.17
N SER A 288 1.40 12.79 -39.61
CA SER A 288 1.08 11.62 -40.43
C SER A 288 1.98 10.45 -40.04
N VAL A 289 1.40 9.29 -39.95
CA VAL A 289 2.12 8.04 -39.74
C VAL A 289 1.93 7.15 -40.94
N ARG A 290 3.04 6.68 -41.53
CA ARG A 290 3.01 5.78 -42.67
C ARG A 290 2.31 4.49 -42.31
N GLY A 291 1.32 4.07 -43.10
CA GLY A 291 0.53 2.87 -42.85
C GLY A 291 -0.67 3.03 -41.92
N LEU A 292 -0.84 4.18 -41.24
CA LEU A 292 -1.99 4.44 -40.38
C LEU A 292 -3.14 5.08 -41.20
N ARG A 293 -4.20 4.31 -41.44
CA ARG A 293 -5.40 4.77 -42.17
C ARG A 293 -6.49 5.29 -41.23
N GLU A 294 -6.32 5.08 -39.93
CA GLU A 294 -7.29 5.47 -38.89
C GLU A 294 -7.42 7.00 -38.81
N GLN A 295 -8.68 7.42 -38.56
CA GLN A 295 -8.96 8.84 -38.38
C GLN A 295 -8.66 9.33 -36.95
N ARG A 296 -8.59 8.43 -36.01
CA ARG A 296 -8.44 8.74 -34.58
C ARG A 296 -7.68 7.63 -33.88
N VAL A 297 -6.68 8.03 -33.10
CA VAL A 297 -6.01 7.15 -32.15
C VAL A 297 -6.66 7.37 -30.79
N SER A 298 -7.32 6.34 -30.24
CA SER A 298 -8.07 6.49 -28.99
C SER A 298 -7.20 6.35 -27.77
N ASP A 299 -6.24 5.46 -27.81
CA ASP A 299 -5.32 5.15 -26.72
C ASP A 299 -4.01 4.60 -27.27
N PHE A 300 -2.97 4.60 -26.46
CA PHE A 300 -1.69 4.01 -26.82
C PHE A 300 -0.98 3.42 -25.61
N GLN A 301 -0.07 2.50 -25.89
CA GLN A 301 0.83 1.92 -24.89
C GLN A 301 2.24 1.85 -25.44
N VAL A 302 3.21 2.13 -24.59
CA VAL A 302 4.64 2.00 -24.92
C VAL A 302 5.10 0.60 -24.55
N SER A 303 5.85 -0.04 -25.44
CA SER A 303 6.51 -1.33 -25.13
C SER A 303 7.56 -1.13 -24.04
N PRO A 304 7.72 -2.06 -23.08
CA PRO A 304 8.75 -1.98 -22.06
C PRO A 304 10.17 -1.93 -22.64
N ASP A 305 10.38 -2.54 -23.81
CA ASP A 305 11.66 -2.48 -24.54
C ASP A 305 11.91 -1.13 -25.23
N GLY A 306 10.95 -0.21 -25.25
CA GLY A 306 11.04 1.06 -25.98
C GLY A 306 11.03 0.97 -27.51
N LYS A 307 10.94 -0.24 -28.10
CA LYS A 307 11.01 -0.45 -29.55
C LYS A 307 9.71 -0.11 -30.25
N PHE A 308 8.58 -0.43 -29.62
CA PHE A 308 7.27 -0.34 -30.23
C PHE A 308 6.32 0.56 -29.43
N LEU A 309 5.43 1.19 -30.19
CA LEU A 309 4.26 1.90 -29.67
C LEU A 309 3.02 1.21 -30.22
N LEU A 310 2.15 0.74 -29.34
CA LEU A 310 0.88 0.12 -29.70
C LEU A 310 -0.20 1.20 -29.70
N LEU A 311 -0.80 1.45 -30.86
CA LEU A 311 -1.87 2.41 -31.02
C LEU A 311 -3.22 1.68 -31.12
N SER A 312 -4.19 2.12 -30.33
CA SER A 312 -5.56 1.60 -30.37
C SER A 312 -6.42 2.44 -31.31
N GLY A 313 -6.88 1.83 -32.39
CA GLY A 313 -7.75 2.46 -33.38
C GLY A 313 -9.22 2.47 -32.98
N SER A 314 -10.05 3.02 -33.86
CA SER A 314 -11.49 3.23 -33.60
C SER A 314 -12.36 1.99 -33.78
N SER A 315 -11.98 1.07 -34.65
CA SER A 315 -12.83 -0.04 -35.09
C SER A 315 -12.26 -1.42 -34.74
N GLY A 316 -11.62 -1.53 -33.58
CA GLY A 316 -11.01 -2.79 -33.13
C GLY A 316 -9.63 -3.03 -33.77
N TYR A 317 -9.03 -2.06 -34.39
CA TYR A 317 -7.68 -2.16 -34.91
C TYR A 317 -6.66 -1.83 -33.84
N LEU A 318 -5.61 -2.62 -33.80
CA LEU A 318 -4.38 -2.37 -33.05
C LEU A 318 -3.24 -2.20 -34.04
N HIS A 319 -2.57 -1.07 -33.98
CA HIS A 319 -1.44 -0.76 -34.86
C HIS A 319 -0.15 -0.79 -34.07
N LEU A 320 0.73 -1.70 -34.44
CA LEU A 320 2.08 -1.77 -33.89
C LEU A 320 2.98 -0.84 -34.70
N MET A 321 3.48 0.21 -34.08
CA MET A 321 4.34 1.21 -34.68
C MET A 321 5.73 1.16 -34.05
N THR A 322 6.76 1.34 -34.87
CA THR A 322 8.14 1.49 -34.37
C THR A 322 8.34 2.88 -33.80
N THR A 323 8.92 2.98 -32.61
CA THR A 323 9.16 4.27 -31.93
C THR A 323 10.14 5.13 -32.68
N LYS A 324 11.23 4.58 -33.26
CA LYS A 324 12.29 5.30 -33.95
C LYS A 324 11.85 5.81 -35.35
N THR A 325 11.33 4.93 -36.21
CA THR A 325 10.95 5.28 -37.59
C THR A 325 9.55 5.88 -37.69
N ARG A 326 8.71 5.70 -36.66
CA ARG A 326 7.31 6.15 -36.60
C ARG A 326 6.47 5.59 -37.74
N GLU A 327 6.74 4.36 -38.15
CA GLU A 327 6.01 3.64 -39.18
C GLU A 327 5.23 2.50 -38.59
N VAL A 328 4.02 2.24 -39.11
CA VAL A 328 3.23 1.06 -38.71
C VAL A 328 3.86 -0.19 -39.29
N VAL A 329 4.35 -1.05 -38.44
CA VAL A 329 4.91 -2.34 -38.85
C VAL A 329 3.79 -3.29 -39.24
N ARG A 330 2.77 -3.41 -38.37
CA ARG A 330 1.64 -4.28 -38.58
C ARG A 330 0.36 -3.75 -37.93
N SER A 331 -0.76 -4.18 -38.50
CA SER A 331 -2.09 -3.90 -37.97
C SER A 331 -2.78 -5.23 -37.62
N MET A 332 -3.23 -5.33 -36.40
CA MET A 332 -3.98 -6.48 -35.89
C MET A 332 -5.42 -6.04 -35.71
N LYS A 333 -6.38 -6.94 -35.87
CA LYS A 333 -7.79 -6.64 -35.71
C LYS A 333 -8.43 -7.64 -34.74
N LEU A 334 -9.14 -7.13 -33.74
CA LEU A 334 -9.98 -7.91 -32.84
C LEU A 334 -11.47 -7.69 -33.14
N ASN A 335 -12.29 -8.56 -32.65
CA ASN A 335 -13.74 -8.40 -32.70
C ASN A 335 -14.17 -7.33 -31.68
N GLY A 336 -15.09 -6.47 -32.06
CA GLY A 336 -15.55 -5.40 -31.21
C GLY A 336 -14.56 -4.22 -31.15
N ARG A 337 -14.78 -3.34 -30.19
CA ARG A 337 -13.95 -2.16 -29.93
C ARG A 337 -12.86 -2.46 -28.91
N VAL A 338 -11.66 -1.96 -29.12
CA VAL A 338 -10.58 -2.05 -28.12
C VAL A 338 -10.92 -1.17 -26.90
N CYS A 339 -10.94 -1.76 -25.72
CA CYS A 339 -11.13 -1.06 -24.46
C CYS A 339 -9.81 -0.68 -23.81
N SER A 340 -8.93 -1.65 -23.67
CA SER A 340 -7.61 -1.45 -23.07
C SER A 340 -6.63 -2.48 -23.59
N THR A 341 -5.34 -2.14 -23.53
CA THR A 341 -4.24 -3.00 -23.95
C THR A 341 -3.15 -3.00 -22.90
N GLY A 342 -2.32 -4.02 -22.86
CA GLY A 342 -1.16 -4.11 -21.99
C GLY A 342 -0.09 -4.99 -22.60
N PHE A 343 1.18 -4.57 -22.50
CA PHE A 343 2.32 -5.43 -22.82
C PHE A 343 2.69 -6.30 -21.61
N THR A 344 3.21 -7.48 -21.89
CA THR A 344 3.94 -8.25 -20.87
C THR A 344 5.26 -7.57 -20.53
N ALA A 345 5.84 -7.92 -19.38
CA ALA A 345 7.14 -7.40 -18.96
C ALA A 345 8.24 -7.64 -20.00
N ASP A 346 8.20 -8.78 -20.69
CA ASP A 346 9.16 -9.16 -21.73
C ASP A 346 8.95 -8.42 -23.07
N GLY A 347 7.85 -7.67 -23.22
CA GLY A 347 7.52 -6.96 -24.46
C GLY A 347 7.14 -7.86 -25.64
N ASN A 348 7.14 -9.18 -25.48
CA ASN A 348 6.89 -10.15 -26.57
C ASN A 348 5.40 -10.48 -26.77
N THR A 349 4.57 -10.24 -25.75
CA THR A 349 3.14 -10.56 -25.80
C THR A 349 2.31 -9.33 -25.46
N ILE A 350 1.17 -9.19 -26.13
CA ILE A 350 0.20 -8.13 -25.89
C ILE A 350 -1.11 -8.76 -25.45
N PHE A 351 -1.66 -8.27 -24.36
CA PHE A 351 -3.03 -8.53 -23.97
C PHE A 351 -3.91 -7.36 -24.41
N SER A 352 -5.06 -7.67 -25.00
CA SER A 352 -6.03 -6.64 -25.40
C SER A 352 -7.44 -7.08 -25.03
N SER A 353 -8.21 -6.20 -24.40
CA SER A 353 -9.61 -6.44 -24.08
C SER A 353 -10.52 -5.79 -25.09
N SER A 354 -11.53 -6.55 -25.54
CA SER A 354 -12.65 -6.07 -26.33
C SER A 354 -13.78 -5.55 -25.47
N GLU A 355 -14.59 -4.65 -25.99
CA GLU A 355 -15.82 -4.17 -25.34
C GLU A 355 -16.76 -5.32 -24.96
N ASP A 356 -16.77 -6.41 -25.72
CA ASP A 356 -17.60 -7.59 -25.50
C ASP A 356 -17.11 -8.53 -24.38
N GLY A 357 -16.07 -8.13 -23.64
CA GLY A 357 -15.50 -8.94 -22.55
C GLY A 357 -14.53 -10.04 -23.01
N GLU A 358 -14.19 -10.09 -24.29
CA GLU A 358 -13.16 -11.03 -24.77
C GLU A 358 -11.76 -10.42 -24.57
N VAL A 359 -10.82 -11.25 -24.11
CA VAL A 359 -9.41 -10.92 -23.99
C VAL A 359 -8.62 -11.69 -25.04
N PHE A 360 -7.87 -10.96 -25.87
CA PHE A 360 -7.04 -11.50 -26.92
C PHE A 360 -5.57 -11.44 -26.53
N ILE A 361 -4.85 -12.49 -26.83
CA ILE A 361 -3.41 -12.62 -26.58
C ILE A 361 -2.69 -12.63 -27.93
N TRP A 362 -1.81 -11.67 -28.12
CA TRP A 362 -1.06 -11.48 -29.35
C TRP A 362 0.42 -11.72 -29.13
N ASP A 363 1.05 -12.42 -30.04
CA ASP A 363 2.48 -12.53 -30.10
C ASP A 363 3.04 -11.39 -30.97
N VAL A 364 3.94 -10.59 -30.41
CA VAL A 364 4.51 -9.39 -31.07
C VAL A 364 5.35 -9.76 -32.30
N PRO A 365 6.27 -10.74 -32.23
CA PRO A 365 7.09 -11.15 -33.37
C PRO A 365 6.26 -11.62 -34.57
N SER A 366 5.29 -12.50 -34.36
CA SER A 366 4.45 -13.03 -35.44
C SER A 366 3.28 -12.09 -35.75
N SER A 367 2.92 -11.20 -34.83
CA SER A 367 1.75 -10.30 -34.89
C SER A 367 0.44 -11.06 -35.14
N ARG A 368 0.34 -12.28 -34.63
CA ARG A 368 -0.84 -13.14 -34.69
C ARG A 368 -1.49 -13.30 -33.34
N CYS A 369 -2.80 -13.45 -33.35
CA CYS A 369 -3.52 -13.85 -32.15
C CYS A 369 -3.20 -15.32 -31.84
N VAL A 370 -2.60 -15.56 -30.70
CA VAL A 370 -2.26 -16.90 -30.22
C VAL A 370 -3.48 -17.54 -29.58
N LYS A 371 -4.16 -16.78 -28.71
CA LYS A 371 -5.32 -17.23 -27.95
C LYS A 371 -6.31 -16.11 -27.71
N LYS A 372 -7.53 -16.49 -27.42
CA LYS A 372 -8.57 -15.63 -26.87
C LYS A 372 -9.32 -16.36 -25.78
N PHE A 373 -9.77 -15.65 -24.78
CA PHE A 373 -10.66 -16.17 -23.73
C PHE A 373 -11.67 -15.09 -23.33
N THR A 374 -12.77 -15.51 -22.74
CA THR A 374 -13.80 -14.59 -22.24
C THR A 374 -13.54 -14.33 -20.76
N ASP A 375 -13.57 -13.07 -20.35
CA ASP A 375 -13.45 -12.67 -18.94
C ASP A 375 -14.71 -13.11 -18.18
N GLU A 376 -14.53 -13.88 -17.11
CA GLU A 376 -15.63 -14.53 -16.38
C GLU A 376 -16.59 -13.49 -15.78
N GLY A 377 -17.86 -13.58 -16.12
CA GLY A 377 -18.91 -12.67 -15.66
C GLY A 377 -18.81 -11.23 -16.19
N CYS A 378 -17.95 -10.98 -17.16
CA CYS A 378 -17.79 -9.67 -17.76
C CYS A 378 -18.75 -9.51 -18.96
N VAL A 379 -19.69 -8.57 -18.85
CA VAL A 379 -20.57 -8.19 -19.97
C VAL A 379 -19.90 -7.15 -20.86
N ARG A 380 -19.16 -6.22 -20.25
CA ARG A 380 -18.46 -5.14 -20.94
C ARG A 380 -17.17 -4.81 -20.23
N ALA A 381 -16.05 -5.00 -20.92
CA ALA A 381 -14.74 -4.65 -20.39
C ALA A 381 -14.51 -3.13 -20.43
N THR A 382 -13.77 -2.63 -19.45
CA THR A 382 -13.45 -1.21 -19.33
C THR A 382 -11.95 -0.92 -19.24
N SER A 383 -11.20 -1.78 -18.58
CA SER A 383 -9.77 -1.61 -18.34
C SER A 383 -9.04 -2.95 -18.25
N LEU A 384 -7.77 -2.93 -18.54
CA LEU A 384 -6.88 -4.09 -18.46
C LEU A 384 -5.51 -3.58 -18.00
N CYS A 385 -4.88 -4.30 -17.10
CA CYS A 385 -3.52 -4.02 -16.67
C CYS A 385 -2.74 -5.31 -16.47
N VAL A 386 -1.48 -5.31 -16.87
CA VAL A 386 -0.54 -6.42 -16.73
C VAL A 386 0.48 -6.07 -15.65
N SER A 387 0.82 -7.00 -14.79
CA SER A 387 1.84 -6.78 -13.76
C SER A 387 3.24 -6.77 -14.36
N ARG A 388 4.14 -5.96 -13.78
CA ARG A 388 5.54 -5.88 -14.22
C ARG A 388 6.32 -7.17 -13.98
N ASP A 389 5.94 -7.96 -12.97
CA ASP A 389 6.56 -9.25 -12.67
C ASP A 389 6.14 -10.36 -13.63
N GLY A 390 5.16 -10.13 -14.50
CA GLY A 390 4.61 -11.18 -15.34
C GLY A 390 3.76 -12.23 -14.60
N ARG A 391 3.30 -11.94 -13.36
CA ARG A 391 2.49 -12.88 -12.57
C ARG A 391 0.99 -12.71 -12.77
N TYR A 392 0.52 -11.46 -12.81
CA TYR A 392 -0.90 -11.14 -12.75
C TYR A 392 -1.37 -10.35 -13.96
N LEU A 393 -2.60 -10.64 -14.35
CA LEU A 393 -3.39 -9.87 -15.29
C LEU A 393 -4.67 -9.44 -14.59
N ALA A 394 -4.98 -8.15 -14.58
CA ALA A 394 -6.22 -7.62 -14.03
C ALA A 394 -7.14 -7.14 -15.15
N CYS A 395 -8.38 -7.61 -15.17
CA CYS A 395 -9.43 -7.23 -16.10
C CYS A 395 -10.55 -6.52 -15.34
N GLY A 396 -10.84 -5.27 -15.70
CA GLY A 396 -11.92 -4.50 -15.10
C GLY A 396 -13.15 -4.44 -15.99
N SER A 397 -14.34 -4.57 -15.36
CA SER A 397 -15.61 -4.55 -16.04
C SER A 397 -16.44 -3.29 -15.75
N GLN A 398 -17.48 -3.09 -16.54
CA GLN A 398 -18.43 -1.98 -16.35
C GLN A 398 -19.27 -2.14 -15.08
N SER A 399 -19.44 -3.36 -14.57
CA SER A 399 -20.11 -3.62 -13.30
C SER A 399 -19.28 -3.25 -12.06
N GLY A 400 -18.01 -2.89 -12.25
CA GLY A 400 -17.09 -2.58 -11.15
C GLY A 400 -16.34 -3.79 -10.61
N VAL A 401 -16.60 -4.98 -11.14
CA VAL A 401 -15.85 -6.19 -10.80
C VAL A 401 -14.50 -6.15 -11.49
N VAL A 402 -13.46 -6.49 -10.76
CA VAL A 402 -12.11 -6.65 -11.28
C VAL A 402 -11.66 -8.08 -11.05
N ASN A 403 -11.46 -8.81 -12.14
CA ASN A 403 -10.95 -10.17 -12.14
C ASN A 403 -9.43 -10.17 -12.21
N ILE A 404 -8.80 -10.94 -11.34
CA ILE A 404 -7.35 -11.10 -11.29
C ILE A 404 -7.03 -12.50 -11.75
N TYR A 405 -6.27 -12.61 -12.82
CA TYR A 405 -5.83 -13.86 -13.42
C TYR A 405 -4.33 -14.08 -13.19
N SER A 406 -3.92 -15.35 -13.19
CA SER A 406 -2.52 -15.71 -13.35
C SER A 406 -2.15 -15.56 -14.84
N GLN A 407 -1.09 -14.81 -15.12
CA GLN A 407 -0.64 -14.63 -16.51
C GLN A 407 -0.21 -15.95 -17.15
N SER A 408 0.43 -16.85 -16.40
CA SER A 408 0.82 -18.18 -16.88
C SER A 408 -0.39 -19.01 -17.31
N ASP A 409 -1.48 -18.97 -16.53
CA ASP A 409 -2.70 -19.72 -16.84
C ASP A 409 -3.38 -19.17 -18.08
N CYS A 410 -3.39 -17.84 -18.25
CA CYS A 410 -3.91 -17.21 -19.47
C CYS A 410 -3.14 -17.65 -20.72
N LEU A 411 -1.82 -17.88 -20.62
CA LEU A 411 -1.02 -18.34 -21.74
C LEU A 411 -1.16 -19.84 -22.02
N GLN A 412 -1.39 -20.66 -20.98
CA GLN A 412 -1.43 -22.13 -21.10
C GLN A 412 -2.86 -22.66 -21.33
N LEU A 413 -3.85 -22.19 -20.58
CA LEU A 413 -5.22 -22.70 -20.60
C LEU A 413 -6.05 -22.01 -21.67
N SER A 414 -7.00 -22.74 -22.26
CA SER A 414 -7.99 -22.16 -23.20
C SER A 414 -9.03 -21.31 -22.49
N GLU A 415 -9.43 -21.70 -21.29
CA GLU A 415 -10.37 -21.00 -20.42
C GLU A 415 -9.74 -20.82 -19.03
N PRO A 416 -8.97 -19.75 -18.82
CA PRO A 416 -8.37 -19.46 -17.53
C PRO A 416 -9.46 -19.03 -16.54
N LYS A 417 -9.38 -19.52 -15.30
CA LYS A 417 -10.25 -19.07 -14.21
C LYS A 417 -9.58 -17.95 -13.44
N PRO A 418 -10.34 -16.93 -12.99
CA PRO A 418 -9.77 -15.89 -12.17
C PRO A 418 -9.33 -16.43 -10.81
N LEU A 419 -8.15 -16.04 -10.37
CA LEU A 419 -7.65 -16.31 -9.00
C LEU A 419 -8.59 -15.66 -7.98
N LYS A 420 -9.07 -14.47 -8.29
CA LYS A 420 -10.00 -13.72 -7.45
C LYS A 420 -10.80 -12.72 -8.27
N ALA A 421 -12.10 -12.62 -7.97
CA ALA A 421 -12.95 -11.52 -8.38
C ALA A 421 -13.07 -10.50 -7.24
N VAL A 422 -12.69 -9.25 -7.46
CA VAL A 422 -12.79 -8.14 -6.53
C VAL A 422 -14.06 -7.35 -6.84
N MET A 423 -15.02 -7.34 -5.91
CA MET A 423 -16.35 -6.74 -6.09
C MET A 423 -16.58 -5.49 -5.22
N ASN A 424 -15.51 -4.80 -4.82
CA ASN A 424 -15.60 -3.69 -3.87
C ASN A 424 -15.96 -2.34 -4.50
N LEU A 425 -16.16 -2.30 -5.81
CA LEU A 425 -16.70 -1.15 -6.53
C LEU A 425 -18.05 -1.49 -7.16
N LEU A 426 -18.97 -0.53 -7.13
CA LEU A 426 -20.29 -0.62 -7.78
C LEU A 426 -20.33 0.13 -9.11
N THR A 427 -19.26 0.81 -9.44
CA THR A 427 -19.12 1.66 -10.63
C THR A 427 -18.02 1.13 -11.53
N PRO A 428 -18.05 1.43 -12.86
CA PRO A 428 -17.07 0.90 -13.80
C PRO A 428 -15.62 1.07 -13.37
N ALA A 429 -14.85 0.00 -13.36
CA ALA A 429 -13.41 0.05 -13.07
C ALA A 429 -12.67 0.59 -14.30
N THR A 430 -12.36 1.88 -14.32
CA THR A 430 -11.81 2.54 -15.51
C THR A 430 -10.30 2.72 -15.51
N SER A 431 -9.67 2.62 -14.36
CA SER A 431 -8.23 2.78 -14.19
C SER A 431 -7.70 1.68 -13.27
N LEU A 432 -6.70 0.95 -13.74
CA LEU A 432 -6.01 -0.10 -13.02
C LEU A 432 -4.51 0.17 -13.09
N SER A 433 -3.81 -0.02 -11.98
CA SER A 433 -2.35 0.07 -11.93
C SER A 433 -1.81 -0.90 -10.87
N PHE A 434 -0.81 -1.69 -11.25
CA PHE A 434 -0.02 -2.49 -10.32
C PHE A 434 1.14 -1.68 -9.80
N ASN A 435 1.55 -1.92 -8.56
CA ASN A 435 2.84 -1.43 -8.09
C ASN A 435 3.99 -2.24 -8.72
N SER A 436 5.23 -1.76 -8.58
CA SER A 436 6.41 -2.41 -9.20
C SER A 436 6.68 -3.80 -8.64
N THR A 437 6.39 -4.04 -7.35
CA THR A 437 6.55 -5.33 -6.68
C THR A 437 5.37 -6.29 -6.88
N SER A 438 4.30 -5.84 -7.56
CA SER A 438 3.06 -6.60 -7.79
C SER A 438 2.39 -7.10 -6.49
N GLU A 439 2.57 -6.36 -5.38
CA GLU A 439 1.91 -6.64 -4.10
C GLU A 439 0.60 -5.86 -3.95
N ILE A 440 0.47 -4.73 -4.65
CA ILE A 440 -0.69 -3.84 -4.57
C ILE A 440 -1.26 -3.61 -5.96
N LEU A 441 -2.58 -3.75 -6.08
CA LEU A 441 -3.35 -3.32 -7.23
C LEU A 441 -4.21 -2.12 -6.83
N ALA A 442 -4.04 -0.98 -7.51
CA ALA A 442 -4.93 0.16 -7.40
C ALA A 442 -6.03 0.09 -8.43
N ILE A 443 -7.27 0.26 -7.99
CA ILE A 443 -8.48 0.24 -8.81
C ILE A 443 -9.16 1.60 -8.66
N GLY A 444 -9.47 2.25 -9.77
CA GLY A 444 -10.15 3.55 -9.78
C GLY A 444 -11.34 3.59 -10.73
N SER A 445 -12.35 4.37 -10.36
CA SER A 445 -13.52 4.66 -11.18
C SER A 445 -13.66 6.15 -11.47
N ARG A 446 -14.07 6.47 -12.71
CA ARG A 446 -14.38 7.85 -13.14
C ARG A 446 -15.82 8.26 -12.87
N ALA A 447 -16.67 7.30 -12.50
CA ALA A 447 -18.11 7.54 -12.41
C ALA A 447 -18.49 8.22 -11.10
N ASP A 448 -17.89 7.82 -9.99
CA ASP A 448 -18.27 8.25 -8.65
C ASP A 448 -17.09 8.86 -7.88
N ASP A 449 -17.41 9.66 -6.87
CA ASP A 449 -16.43 10.27 -5.98
C ASP A 449 -15.91 9.21 -4.98
N GLU A 450 -14.62 9.29 -4.62
CA GLU A 450 -13.95 8.37 -3.69
C GLU A 450 -13.96 6.90 -4.12
N ALA A 451 -14.28 6.63 -5.39
CA ALA A 451 -14.30 5.29 -5.97
C ALA A 451 -12.87 4.84 -6.35
N CYS A 452 -12.03 4.71 -5.36
CA CYS A 452 -10.68 4.15 -5.47
C CYS A 452 -10.48 3.09 -4.39
N ARG A 453 -9.86 1.97 -4.73
CA ARG A 453 -9.57 0.87 -3.80
C ARG A 453 -8.15 0.37 -4.04
N LEU A 454 -7.51 -0.05 -2.96
CA LEU A 454 -6.23 -0.75 -3.02
C LEU A 454 -6.46 -2.20 -2.60
N VAL A 455 -5.91 -3.12 -3.37
CA VAL A 455 -6.03 -4.57 -3.16
C VAL A 455 -4.64 -5.11 -2.86
N HIS A 456 -4.53 -5.88 -1.81
CA HIS A 456 -3.34 -6.65 -1.47
C HIS A 456 -3.35 -7.95 -2.25
N LEU A 457 -2.40 -8.12 -3.17
CA LEU A 457 -2.40 -9.25 -4.10
C LEU A 457 -2.03 -10.60 -3.46
N PRO A 458 -1.04 -10.70 -2.55
CA PRO A 458 -0.73 -11.98 -1.92
C PRO A 458 -1.91 -12.63 -1.17
N SER A 459 -2.81 -11.80 -0.58
CA SER A 459 -4.01 -12.29 0.12
C SER A 459 -5.32 -12.04 -0.62
N PHE A 460 -5.29 -11.32 -1.73
CA PHE A 460 -6.47 -10.89 -2.50
C PHE A 460 -7.52 -10.15 -1.66
N THR A 461 -7.06 -9.40 -0.65
CA THR A 461 -7.92 -8.62 0.24
C THR A 461 -7.84 -7.13 -0.07
N VAL A 462 -8.96 -6.43 0.06
CA VAL A 462 -9.01 -4.97 -0.12
C VAL A 462 -8.63 -4.28 1.19
N PHE A 463 -7.77 -3.28 1.12
CA PHE A 463 -7.41 -2.47 2.28
C PHE A 463 -8.60 -1.66 2.79
N SER A 464 -8.93 -1.80 4.08
CA SER A 464 -10.10 -1.17 4.69
C SER A 464 -9.93 0.32 4.97
N ASN A 465 -8.69 0.78 5.14
CA ASN A 465 -8.37 2.15 5.52
C ASN A 465 -8.11 3.10 4.34
N PHE A 466 -8.28 2.64 3.09
CA PHE A 466 -8.14 3.46 1.89
C PHE A 466 -9.36 3.30 0.97
N PRO A 467 -9.96 4.41 0.51
CA PRO A 467 -9.75 5.81 0.91
C PRO A 467 -10.24 6.10 2.34
N GLN A 468 -9.77 7.21 2.91
CA GLN A 468 -10.22 7.64 4.23
C GLN A 468 -11.66 8.17 4.14
N PHE A 469 -12.62 7.43 4.69
CA PHE A 469 -14.07 7.76 4.59
C PHE A 469 -14.50 9.06 5.26
N ARG A 470 -13.69 9.62 6.16
CA ARG A 470 -14.06 10.83 6.92
C ARG A 470 -13.96 12.15 6.14
N LYS A 471 -13.18 12.18 5.06
CA LYS A 471 -12.96 13.39 4.24
C LYS A 471 -12.96 13.02 2.78
N LYS A 472 -13.81 13.65 1.97
CA LYS A 472 -13.75 13.54 0.52
C LYS A 472 -12.47 14.23 0.02
N THR A 473 -11.50 13.45 -0.44
CA THR A 473 -10.20 13.95 -0.87
C THR A 473 -9.85 13.58 -2.29
N ILE A 474 -10.29 12.42 -2.75
CA ILE A 474 -9.88 11.86 -4.04
C ILE A 474 -10.77 12.38 -5.17
N PHE A 475 -12.07 12.55 -4.91
CA PHE A 475 -13.06 12.83 -5.95
C PHE A 475 -13.05 11.76 -7.04
N ARG A 476 -13.42 12.09 -8.29
CA ARG A 476 -13.46 11.12 -9.40
C ARG A 476 -12.06 10.84 -9.91
N THR A 477 -11.63 9.59 -9.79
CA THR A 477 -10.32 9.15 -10.23
C THR A 477 -10.26 9.03 -11.75
N GLN A 478 -9.31 9.71 -12.38
CA GLN A 478 -9.11 9.66 -13.83
C GLN A 478 -7.97 8.74 -14.24
N SER A 479 -6.87 8.81 -13.55
CA SER A 479 -5.68 8.01 -13.76
C SER A 479 -4.99 7.72 -12.44
N LEU A 480 -4.33 6.59 -12.36
CA LEU A 480 -3.57 6.11 -11.20
C LEU A 480 -2.20 5.67 -11.69
N ASP A 481 -1.17 5.97 -10.92
CA ASP A 481 0.14 5.39 -11.14
C ASP A 481 0.94 5.28 -9.85
N PHE A 482 1.82 4.26 -9.79
CA PHE A 482 2.76 4.06 -8.70
C PHE A 482 4.16 4.50 -9.12
N SER A 483 4.94 4.99 -8.16
CA SER A 483 6.36 5.26 -8.41
C SER A 483 7.14 3.97 -8.71
N PRO A 484 8.31 4.07 -9.37
CA PRO A 484 9.09 2.90 -9.79
C PRO A 484 9.43 1.92 -8.67
N ARG A 485 9.65 2.41 -7.45
CA ARG A 485 9.92 1.58 -6.26
C ARG A 485 8.76 1.48 -5.28
N SER A 486 7.54 1.78 -5.76
CA SER A 486 6.29 1.67 -4.99
C SER A 486 6.15 2.62 -3.80
N GLY A 487 7.08 3.55 -3.58
CA GLY A 487 7.05 4.47 -2.44
C GLY A 487 5.94 5.50 -2.49
N PHE A 488 5.49 5.88 -3.68
CA PHE A 488 4.41 6.84 -3.87
C PHE A 488 3.31 6.31 -4.79
N LEU A 489 2.09 6.72 -4.49
CA LEU A 489 0.92 6.56 -5.36
C LEU A 489 0.41 7.94 -5.74
N SER A 490 0.27 8.20 -7.03
CA SER A 490 -0.36 9.43 -7.54
C SER A 490 -1.73 9.13 -8.13
N VAL A 491 -2.69 9.99 -7.81
CA VAL A 491 -4.09 9.88 -8.25
C VAL A 491 -4.50 11.19 -8.90
N ALA A 492 -4.73 11.15 -10.21
CA ALA A 492 -5.28 12.28 -10.95
C ALA A 492 -6.81 12.36 -10.75
N ASN A 493 -7.33 13.54 -10.46
CA ASN A 493 -8.76 13.75 -10.28
C ASN A 493 -9.38 14.66 -11.34
N ASN A 494 -10.73 14.75 -11.30
CA ASN A 494 -11.50 15.59 -12.20
C ASN A 494 -11.41 17.09 -11.87
N LYS A 495 -10.83 17.48 -10.72
CA LYS A 495 -10.67 18.86 -10.30
C LYS A 495 -9.30 19.45 -10.64
N GLY A 496 -8.53 18.79 -11.48
CA GLY A 496 -7.21 19.28 -11.88
C GLY A 496 -6.09 19.04 -10.85
N ALA A 497 -6.35 18.31 -9.76
CA ALA A 497 -5.35 18.01 -8.76
C ALA A 497 -4.77 16.60 -8.93
N ALA A 498 -3.46 16.47 -8.85
CA ALA A 498 -2.73 15.22 -8.77
C ALA A 498 -2.41 14.95 -7.30
N LEU A 499 -3.21 14.11 -6.66
CA LEU A 499 -3.03 13.75 -5.25
C LEU A 499 -1.83 12.83 -5.11
N LEU A 500 -1.02 13.05 -4.09
CA LEU A 500 0.17 12.25 -3.81
C LEU A 500 0.03 11.58 -2.44
N PHE A 501 0.22 10.27 -2.42
CA PHE A 501 0.20 9.45 -1.22
C PHE A 501 1.52 8.73 -1.05
N ARG A 502 2.13 8.84 0.13
CA ARG A 502 3.33 8.10 0.51
C ARG A 502 2.91 6.76 1.13
N LEU A 503 3.41 5.67 0.57
CA LEU A 503 3.29 4.33 1.11
C LEU A 503 4.47 4.10 2.07
N LEU A 504 4.19 4.09 3.38
CA LEU A 504 5.26 4.05 4.40
C LEU A 504 5.93 2.67 4.53
N HIS A 505 5.37 1.65 3.88
CA HIS A 505 5.96 0.31 3.85
C HIS A 505 7.23 0.27 2.99
N TYR A 506 7.24 1.02 1.90
CA TYR A 506 8.37 1.11 0.98
C TYR A 506 9.26 2.29 1.36
N SER A 507 10.55 2.04 1.63
CA SER A 507 11.51 3.08 2.04
C SER A 507 11.84 4.02 0.89
N ASP A 508 11.92 3.50 -0.32
CA ASP A 508 12.41 4.19 -1.51
C ASP A 508 11.30 4.93 -2.29
N PHE A 509 11.76 5.75 -3.26
CA PHE A 509 10.87 6.53 -4.13
C PHE A 509 10.02 5.65 -5.04
#